data_9efa128cff614d25bab3f6131f4b89ae
#
_entry.id   9efa128cff614d25bab3f6131f4b89ae
#
_cell.length_a   1.000
_cell.length_b   1.000
_cell.length_c   1.000
_cell.angle_alpha   90.00
_cell.angle_beta   90.00
_cell.angle_gamma   90.00
#
_symmetry.space_group_name_H-M   'P 1'
#
loop_
_entity.id
_entity.type
_entity.pdbx_description
1 polymer ?
#
loop_
_entity_poly.entity_id
_entity_poly.type
_entity_poly.pdbx_seq_one_letter_code
_entity_poly.pdbx_strand_id
1 'polypeptide(L)'
;MARFVARARALDMLGRQQIAGIPTAISELFKNAQDAYADNVRADLFRKERLLIIRDDGIGMTPEEFEDRWLTLGTESKVKDGPIALPPKPHGKPDRPIMGEKGIGRLAIGVIGPQVLVLTRAVRENQKSDLVAAYVNWRVFSYPGINLSDIEIPIRHYSGVKFPNQSDIDEMVAEFLQSTKTWTKEIGASELKIIQSEVERFSFDPRFFNDELDGPKLTNKEAGTQFFVMPVDELLIRDAENSGQEVE
;
A
#
# COMPACT_ATOMS: atom_id res chain seq x y z
N MET A 1 -32.09 15.91 10.35
CA MET A 1 -31.16 15.07 11.13
C MET A 1 -29.75 15.33 10.61
N ALA A 2 -28.75 15.53 11.51
CA ALA A 2 -27.34 15.70 11.13
C ALA A 2 -26.63 14.34 11.14
N ARG A 3 -25.54 14.20 10.36
CA ARG A 3 -24.69 13.00 10.30
C ARG A 3 -23.23 13.41 10.54
N PHE A 4 -22.44 12.50 11.10
CA PHE A 4 -21.00 12.71 11.14
C PHE A 4 -20.42 12.61 9.72
N VAL A 5 -19.44 13.49 9.41
CA VAL A 5 -18.71 13.50 8.15
C VAL A 5 -17.23 13.36 8.48
N ALA A 6 -16.55 12.40 7.87
CA ALA A 6 -15.12 12.20 8.01
C ALA A 6 -14.37 13.04 6.97
N ARG A 7 -13.49 13.94 7.40
CA ARG A 7 -12.54 14.62 6.52
C ARG A 7 -11.36 13.71 6.23
N ALA A 8 -10.81 13.82 5.02
CA ALA A 8 -9.64 13.05 4.59
C ALA A 8 -8.46 13.18 5.57
N ARG A 9 -8.27 14.39 6.15
CA ARG A 9 -7.24 14.66 7.14
C ARG A 9 -7.34 13.80 8.42
N ALA A 10 -8.49 13.25 8.74
CA ALA A 10 -8.61 12.31 9.86
C ALA A 10 -7.77 11.05 9.63
N LEU A 11 -7.67 10.59 8.37
CA LEU A 11 -6.82 9.47 7.98
C LEU A 11 -5.33 9.78 8.16
N ASP A 12 -4.90 10.96 7.75
CA ASP A 12 -3.53 11.44 7.94
C ASP A 12 -3.15 11.52 9.42
N MET A 13 -4.05 12.02 10.26
CA MET A 13 -3.86 12.12 11.71
C MET A 13 -3.80 10.75 12.41
N LEU A 14 -4.62 9.80 12.00
CA LEU A 14 -4.63 8.44 12.56
C LEU A 14 -3.46 7.58 12.07
N GLY A 15 -2.98 7.82 10.86
CA GLY A 15 -1.89 7.09 10.24
C GLY A 15 -0.55 7.78 10.44
N ARG A 16 -0.19 8.65 9.49
CA ARG A 16 1.14 9.26 9.39
C ARG A 16 1.59 9.98 10.66
N GLN A 17 0.69 10.70 11.34
CA GLN A 17 1.04 11.46 12.55
C GLN A 17 1.22 10.58 13.80
N GLN A 18 0.77 9.34 13.79
CA GLN A 18 0.94 8.38 14.91
C GLN A 18 2.20 7.52 14.76
N ILE A 19 2.87 7.56 13.63
CA ILE A 19 4.04 6.73 13.34
C ILE A 19 5.32 7.51 13.61
N ALA A 20 6.20 6.97 14.46
CA ALA A 20 7.42 7.64 14.94
C ALA A 20 8.55 7.73 13.89
N GLY A 21 8.28 7.46 12.61
CA GLY A 21 9.23 7.57 11.50
C GLY A 21 9.28 6.34 10.60
N ILE A 22 10.15 6.39 9.60
CA ILE A 22 10.23 5.38 8.54
C ILE A 22 10.58 3.97 9.07
N PRO A 23 11.53 3.79 10.01
CA PRO A 23 11.83 2.46 10.56
C PRO A 23 10.61 1.82 11.22
N THR A 24 9.82 2.62 11.96
CA THR A 24 8.56 2.15 12.57
C THR A 24 7.54 1.78 11.50
N ALA A 25 7.44 2.60 10.43
CA ALA A 25 6.53 2.33 9.31
C ALA A 25 6.86 1.00 8.61
N ILE A 26 8.13 0.75 8.32
CA ILE A 26 8.60 -0.52 7.73
C ILE A 26 8.30 -1.69 8.68
N SER A 27 8.56 -1.51 9.99
CA SER A 27 8.26 -2.53 11.00
C SER A 27 6.77 -2.88 11.05
N GLU A 28 5.87 -1.90 10.91
CA GLU A 28 4.43 -2.14 10.85
C GLU A 28 4.02 -2.97 9.61
N LEU A 29 4.66 -2.73 8.45
CA LEU A 29 4.42 -3.55 7.26
C LEU A 29 4.91 -4.98 7.45
N PHE A 30 6.04 -5.18 8.13
CA PHE A 30 6.55 -6.52 8.46
C PHE A 30 5.64 -7.26 9.44
N LYS A 31 5.08 -6.55 10.44
CA LYS A 31 4.05 -7.12 11.33
C LYS A 31 2.79 -7.53 10.56
N ASN A 32 2.37 -6.72 9.58
CA ASN A 32 1.23 -7.08 8.73
C ASN A 32 1.51 -8.34 7.90
N ALA A 33 2.72 -8.49 7.36
CA ALA A 33 3.14 -9.72 6.67
C ALA A 33 3.16 -10.92 7.62
N GLN A 34 3.65 -10.76 8.86
CA GLN A 34 3.60 -11.79 9.91
C GLN A 34 2.15 -12.19 10.22
N ASP A 35 1.24 -11.23 10.38
CA ASP A 35 -0.20 -11.48 10.61
C ASP A 35 -0.84 -12.18 9.40
N ALA A 36 -0.33 -11.94 8.19
CA ALA A 36 -0.72 -12.60 6.95
C ALA A 36 -0.02 -13.97 6.73
N TYR A 37 0.62 -14.54 7.74
CA TYR A 37 1.34 -15.81 7.67
C TYR A 37 2.48 -15.87 6.65
N ALA A 38 3.08 -14.75 6.28
CA ALA A 38 4.27 -14.73 5.44
C ALA A 38 5.44 -15.50 6.08
N ASP A 39 6.18 -16.25 5.29
CA ASP A 39 7.44 -16.88 5.69
C ASP A 39 8.63 -15.98 5.31
N ASN A 40 8.47 -15.19 4.28
CA ASN A 40 9.49 -14.27 3.79
C ASN A 40 8.91 -12.88 3.56
N VAL A 41 9.68 -11.87 3.99
CA VAL A 41 9.45 -10.46 3.67
C VAL A 41 10.76 -9.89 3.14
N ARG A 42 10.70 -9.14 2.04
CA ARG A 42 11.85 -8.47 1.42
C ARG A 42 11.56 -6.99 1.26
N ALA A 43 12.59 -6.19 1.49
CA ALA A 43 12.57 -4.75 1.22
C ALA A 43 13.77 -4.41 0.33
N ASP A 44 13.51 -3.89 -0.85
CA ASP A 44 14.50 -3.55 -1.86
C ASP A 44 14.45 -2.04 -2.10
N LEU A 45 15.57 -1.32 -1.88
CA LEU A 45 15.66 0.13 -2.03
C LEU A 45 16.46 0.49 -3.28
N PHE A 46 15.78 1.10 -4.25
CA PHE A 46 16.38 1.67 -5.47
C PHE A 46 16.62 3.18 -5.26
N ARG A 47 17.83 3.53 -4.82
CA ARG A 47 18.17 4.89 -4.39
C ARG A 47 18.05 5.94 -5.48
N LYS A 48 18.46 5.62 -6.71
CA LYS A 48 18.41 6.55 -7.85
C LYS A 48 16.97 6.90 -8.23
N GLU A 49 16.11 5.90 -8.24
CA GLU A 49 14.69 6.00 -8.57
C GLU A 49 13.87 6.50 -7.37
N ARG A 50 14.47 6.51 -6.17
CA ARG A 50 13.79 6.77 -4.90
C ARG A 50 12.58 5.84 -4.70
N LEU A 51 12.73 4.58 -5.09
CA LEU A 51 11.70 3.55 -5.03
C LEU A 51 12.05 2.53 -3.94
N LEU A 52 11.13 2.31 -3.01
CA LEU A 52 11.17 1.20 -2.07
C LEU A 52 10.12 0.18 -2.48
N ILE A 53 10.54 -1.08 -2.59
CA ILE A 53 9.63 -2.20 -2.86
C ILE A 53 9.65 -3.11 -1.62
N ILE A 54 8.47 -3.34 -1.02
CA ILE A 54 8.30 -4.29 0.08
C ILE A 54 7.41 -5.41 -0.42
N ARG A 55 7.86 -6.65 -0.28
CA ARG A 55 7.18 -7.84 -0.82
C ARG A 55 7.10 -8.92 0.24
N ASP A 56 5.94 -9.56 0.37
CA ASP A 56 5.72 -10.70 1.23
C ASP A 56 5.05 -11.86 0.49
N ASP A 57 5.26 -13.08 1.00
CA ASP A 57 4.64 -14.31 0.54
C ASP A 57 3.49 -14.77 1.45
N GLY A 58 2.83 -13.81 2.10
CA GLY A 58 1.67 -14.07 2.94
C GLY A 58 0.45 -14.55 2.16
N ILE A 59 -0.67 -14.69 2.88
CA ILE A 59 -1.93 -15.19 2.28
C ILE A 59 -2.54 -14.24 1.24
N GLY A 60 -2.04 -13.00 1.12
CA GLY A 60 -2.59 -11.97 0.25
C GLY A 60 -4.06 -11.62 0.54
N MET A 61 -4.66 -10.83 -0.33
CA MET A 61 -6.06 -10.40 -0.24
C MET A 61 -6.81 -10.71 -1.53
N THR A 62 -8.05 -11.17 -1.42
CA THR A 62 -8.99 -11.18 -2.56
C THR A 62 -9.44 -9.75 -2.87
N PRO A 63 -10.07 -9.48 -4.03
CA PRO A 63 -10.65 -8.17 -4.32
C PRO A 63 -11.59 -7.68 -3.20
N GLU A 64 -12.49 -8.53 -2.73
CA GLU A 64 -13.43 -8.21 -1.66
C GLU A 64 -12.71 -7.94 -0.32
N GLU A 65 -11.72 -8.78 0.02
CA GLU A 65 -10.90 -8.57 1.23
C GLU A 65 -10.09 -7.28 1.16
N PHE A 66 -9.64 -6.87 -0.02
CA PHE A 66 -8.93 -5.61 -0.21
C PHE A 66 -9.85 -4.42 0.07
N GLU A 67 -11.03 -4.39 -0.50
CA GLU A 67 -11.99 -3.31 -0.27
C GLU A 67 -12.49 -3.28 1.18
N ASP A 68 -12.93 -4.42 1.72
CA ASP A 68 -13.55 -4.52 3.04
C ASP A 68 -12.55 -4.33 4.19
N ARG A 69 -11.28 -4.64 3.98
CA ARG A 69 -10.27 -4.61 5.05
C ARG A 69 -9.19 -3.57 4.83
N TRP A 70 -8.63 -3.49 3.59
CA TRP A 70 -7.51 -2.59 3.35
C TRP A 70 -7.97 -1.14 3.14
N LEU A 71 -9.10 -0.94 2.47
CA LEU A 71 -9.67 0.40 2.26
C LEU A 71 -10.60 0.84 3.41
N THR A 72 -11.21 -0.07 4.15
CA THR A 72 -12.13 0.28 5.23
C THR A 72 -11.38 0.52 6.54
N LEU A 73 -11.60 1.70 7.14
CA LEU A 73 -10.98 2.09 8.41
C LEU A 73 -11.81 1.65 9.61
N GLY A 74 -11.10 1.37 10.73
CA GLY A 74 -11.77 1.01 11.97
C GLY A 74 -12.46 -0.35 11.91
N THR A 75 -11.98 -1.23 11.04
CA THR A 75 -12.53 -2.59 10.95
C THR A 75 -12.17 -3.37 12.21
N GLU A 76 -13.13 -4.14 12.71
CA GLU A 76 -12.92 -5.13 13.76
C GLU A 76 -12.33 -6.44 13.21
N SER A 77 -11.65 -6.38 12.06
CA SER A 77 -11.13 -7.54 11.34
C SER A 77 -10.11 -8.38 12.13
N LYS A 78 -9.59 -7.84 13.24
CA LYS A 78 -8.68 -8.54 14.14
C LYS A 78 -9.36 -8.93 15.47
N VAL A 79 -10.63 -8.64 15.62
CA VAL A 79 -11.43 -9.08 16.78
C VAL A 79 -11.99 -10.47 16.49
N LYS A 80 -11.71 -11.43 17.38
CA LYS A 80 -12.27 -12.77 17.31
C LYS A 80 -13.81 -12.64 17.31
N ASP A 81 -14.47 -13.26 16.35
CA ASP A 81 -15.94 -13.17 16.17
C ASP A 81 -16.48 -11.80 15.70
N GLY A 82 -15.63 -10.94 15.13
CA GLY A 82 -16.06 -9.70 14.49
C GLY A 82 -16.82 -9.94 13.16
N PRO A 83 -17.57 -8.91 12.66
CA PRO A 83 -18.40 -9.04 11.46
C PRO A 83 -17.59 -9.33 10.18
N ILE A 84 -16.30 -9.03 10.18
CA ILE A 84 -15.38 -9.35 9.08
C ILE A 84 -14.46 -10.47 9.57
N ALA A 85 -14.71 -11.68 9.11
CA ALA A 85 -13.91 -12.84 9.48
C ALA A 85 -12.44 -12.66 9.08
N LEU A 86 -11.52 -13.04 9.97
CA LEU A 86 -10.11 -13.18 9.60
C LEU A 86 -9.98 -14.18 8.45
N PRO A 87 -9.06 -13.97 7.50
CA PRO A 87 -8.79 -15.00 6.51
C PRO A 87 -8.43 -16.30 7.22
N PRO A 88 -8.87 -17.45 6.70
CA PRO A 88 -8.60 -18.72 7.32
C PRO A 88 -7.09 -18.95 7.39
N LYS A 89 -6.65 -19.48 8.53
CA LYS A 89 -5.25 -19.88 8.72
C LYS A 89 -4.86 -20.89 7.62
N PRO A 90 -3.73 -20.68 6.93
CA PRO A 90 -3.24 -21.63 5.94
C PRO A 90 -3.04 -23.03 6.57
N HIS A 91 -3.42 -24.07 5.83
CA HIS A 91 -3.25 -25.45 6.30
C HIS A 91 -1.77 -25.75 6.62
N GLY A 92 -1.52 -26.37 7.76
CA GLY A 92 -0.16 -26.74 8.20
C GLY A 92 0.65 -25.63 8.86
N LYS A 93 0.17 -24.38 8.86
CA LYS A 93 0.86 -23.30 9.60
C LYS A 93 0.50 -23.35 11.09
N PRO A 94 1.47 -23.06 12.00
CA PRO A 94 1.17 -22.90 13.43
C PRO A 94 0.35 -21.65 13.68
N ASP A 95 -0.33 -21.57 14.82
CA ASP A 95 -0.96 -20.33 15.25
C ASP A 95 0.10 -19.27 15.51
N ARG A 96 -0.13 -18.05 15.00
CA ARG A 96 0.73 -16.90 15.23
C ARG A 96 0.00 -15.87 16.08
N PRO A 97 0.66 -15.22 17.05
CA PRO A 97 0.06 -14.10 17.75
C PRO A 97 -0.14 -12.95 16.77
N ILE A 98 -1.30 -12.30 16.82
CA ILE A 98 -1.58 -11.11 16.03
C ILE A 98 -0.73 -9.95 16.58
N MET A 99 0.09 -9.34 15.75
CA MET A 99 1.00 -8.26 16.12
C MET A 99 0.41 -6.87 15.87
N GLY A 100 -0.49 -6.74 14.90
CA GLY A 100 -1.13 -5.47 14.56
C GLY A 100 -2.44 -5.26 15.33
N GLU A 101 -2.40 -4.51 16.45
CA GLU A 101 -3.56 -4.36 17.33
C GLU A 101 -4.63 -3.38 16.83
N LYS A 102 -4.25 -2.30 16.14
CA LYS A 102 -5.12 -1.14 15.88
C LYS A 102 -5.76 -1.09 14.49
N GLY A 103 -5.39 -1.97 13.56
CA GLY A 103 -5.90 -1.94 12.17
C GLY A 103 -5.49 -0.70 11.34
N ILE A 104 -4.61 0.16 11.89
CA ILE A 104 -4.11 1.38 11.23
C ILE A 104 -2.68 1.26 10.70
N GLY A 105 -1.99 0.16 10.96
CA GLY A 105 -0.59 -0.05 10.57
C GLY A 105 -0.35 0.09 9.05
N ARG A 106 -1.36 -0.21 8.22
CA ARG A 106 -1.31 0.02 6.76
C ARG A 106 -1.16 1.49 6.37
N LEU A 107 -1.63 2.42 7.22
CA LEU A 107 -1.49 3.86 6.99
C LEU A 107 -0.04 4.33 7.20
N ALA A 108 0.79 3.51 7.84
CA ALA A 108 2.20 3.78 8.04
C ALA A 108 2.97 3.94 6.72
N ILE A 109 2.48 3.32 5.64
CA ILE A 109 3.12 3.41 4.33
C ILE A 109 3.24 4.86 3.83
N GLY A 110 2.27 5.73 4.20
CA GLY A 110 2.31 7.15 3.88
C GLY A 110 3.43 7.95 4.56
N VAL A 111 4.11 7.36 5.56
CA VAL A 111 5.33 7.94 6.19
C VAL A 111 6.56 7.66 5.35
N ILE A 112 6.59 6.52 4.64
CA ILE A 112 7.71 6.10 3.79
C ILE A 112 7.76 6.95 2.52
N GLY A 113 6.60 7.23 1.93
CA GLY A 113 6.48 8.08 0.75
C GLY A 113 5.03 8.41 0.41
N PRO A 114 4.81 9.46 -0.40
CA PRO A 114 3.45 9.97 -0.66
C PRO A 114 2.64 9.11 -1.62
N GLN A 115 3.26 8.24 -2.42
CA GLN A 115 2.58 7.44 -3.43
C GLN A 115 2.89 5.96 -3.25
N VAL A 116 1.90 5.13 -3.40
CA VAL A 116 2.04 3.69 -3.34
C VAL A 116 1.20 2.98 -4.40
N LEU A 117 1.80 2.01 -5.08
CA LEU A 117 1.08 0.95 -5.78
C LEU A 117 1.06 -0.27 -4.87
N VAL A 118 -0.12 -0.80 -4.62
CA VAL A 118 -0.33 -2.05 -3.89
C VAL A 118 -0.71 -3.12 -4.90
N LEU A 119 0.05 -4.21 -4.94
CA LEU A 119 -0.31 -5.42 -5.66
C LEU A 119 -0.56 -6.53 -4.66
N THR A 120 -1.69 -7.20 -4.72
CA THR A 120 -1.99 -8.32 -3.84
C THR A 120 -2.80 -9.40 -4.54
N ARG A 121 -2.51 -10.65 -4.22
CA ARG A 121 -3.25 -11.81 -4.72
C ARG A 121 -3.40 -12.84 -3.61
N ALA A 122 -4.60 -13.37 -3.47
CA ALA A 122 -4.87 -14.44 -2.54
C ALA A 122 -4.96 -15.81 -3.23
N VAL A 123 -4.60 -16.85 -2.47
CA VAL A 123 -4.95 -18.23 -2.78
C VAL A 123 -5.81 -18.75 -1.62
N ARG A 124 -7.03 -19.19 -1.93
CA ARG A 124 -7.99 -19.75 -0.97
C ARG A 124 -8.47 -21.10 -1.47
N GLU A 125 -8.36 -22.15 -0.66
CA GLU A 125 -8.83 -23.50 -1.01
C GLU A 125 -8.32 -23.98 -2.41
N ASN A 126 -7.05 -23.70 -2.72
CA ASN A 126 -6.42 -23.94 -4.02
C ASN A 126 -6.99 -23.15 -5.21
N GLN A 127 -7.91 -22.21 -4.96
CA GLN A 127 -8.39 -21.26 -5.97
C GLN A 127 -7.65 -19.94 -5.82
N LYS A 128 -7.21 -19.38 -6.96
CA LYS A 128 -6.58 -18.06 -7.02
C LYS A 128 -7.65 -17.00 -7.21
N SER A 129 -7.51 -15.93 -6.43
CA SER A 129 -8.22 -14.70 -6.73
C SER A 129 -7.57 -13.95 -7.90
N ASP A 130 -8.29 -12.99 -8.45
CA ASP A 130 -7.70 -11.98 -9.31
C ASP A 130 -6.61 -11.23 -8.54
N LEU A 131 -5.58 -10.79 -9.25
CA LEU A 131 -4.60 -9.85 -8.70
C LEU A 131 -5.26 -8.49 -8.61
N VAL A 132 -5.22 -7.90 -7.43
CA VAL A 132 -5.62 -6.50 -7.22
C VAL A 132 -4.41 -5.60 -7.40
N ALA A 133 -4.56 -4.53 -8.18
CA ALA A 133 -3.65 -3.40 -8.24
C ALA A 133 -4.40 -2.14 -7.80
N ALA A 134 -3.88 -1.42 -6.81
CA ALA A 134 -4.47 -0.19 -6.30
C ALA A 134 -3.40 0.90 -6.19
N TYR A 135 -3.68 2.09 -6.73
CA TYR A 135 -2.81 3.25 -6.60
C TYR A 135 -3.37 4.23 -5.58
N VAL A 136 -2.56 4.58 -4.58
CA VAL A 136 -2.94 5.53 -3.52
C VAL A 136 -1.93 6.67 -3.44
N ASN A 137 -2.43 7.91 -3.44
CA ASN A 137 -1.61 9.10 -3.17
C ASN A 137 -1.99 9.67 -1.80
N TRP A 138 -1.10 9.47 -0.82
CA TRP A 138 -1.31 9.89 0.57
C TRP A 138 -1.28 11.41 0.76
N ARG A 139 -0.70 12.17 -0.17
CA ARG A 139 -0.62 13.63 -0.07
C ARG A 139 -2.00 14.28 -0.05
N VAL A 140 -2.96 13.76 -0.83
CA VAL A 140 -4.31 14.34 -0.90
C VAL A 140 -5.06 14.27 0.41
N PHE A 141 -4.71 13.32 1.28
CA PHE A 141 -5.34 13.20 2.60
C PHE A 141 -4.90 14.30 3.59
N SER A 142 -3.82 15.03 3.33
CA SER A 142 -3.34 16.10 4.21
C SER A 142 -4.06 17.44 3.98
N TYR A 143 -4.76 17.61 2.87
CA TYR A 143 -5.40 18.88 2.55
C TYR A 143 -6.72 19.08 3.30
N PRO A 144 -6.94 20.29 3.88
CA PRO A 144 -8.19 20.60 4.54
C PRO A 144 -9.33 20.74 3.53
N GLY A 145 -10.56 20.45 3.97
CA GLY A 145 -11.75 20.66 3.14
C GLY A 145 -12.22 19.44 2.34
N ILE A 146 -11.32 18.52 1.98
CA ILE A 146 -11.65 17.31 1.25
C ILE A 146 -12.33 16.30 2.21
N ASN A 147 -13.46 15.71 1.81
CA ASN A 147 -14.06 14.62 2.56
C ASN A 147 -13.39 13.30 2.17
N LEU A 148 -13.31 12.38 3.12
CA LEU A 148 -12.75 11.07 2.87
C LEU A 148 -13.52 10.32 1.76
N SER A 149 -14.84 10.45 1.75
CA SER A 149 -15.74 9.86 0.75
C SER A 149 -15.57 10.39 -0.67
N ASP A 150 -14.89 11.54 -0.83
CA ASP A 150 -14.72 12.18 -2.14
C ASP A 150 -13.42 11.73 -2.83
N ILE A 151 -12.58 10.95 -2.12
CA ILE A 151 -11.31 10.43 -2.65
C ILE A 151 -11.56 9.06 -3.27
N GLU A 152 -11.49 9.01 -4.58
CA GLU A 152 -11.53 7.76 -5.34
C GLU A 152 -10.11 7.20 -5.50
N ILE A 153 -9.98 5.89 -5.32
CA ILE A 153 -8.71 5.17 -5.46
C ILE A 153 -8.80 4.33 -6.74
N PRO A 154 -7.93 4.58 -7.73
CA PRO A 154 -7.86 3.73 -8.92
C PRO A 154 -7.53 2.29 -8.55
N ILE A 155 -8.39 1.35 -8.95
CA ILE A 155 -8.22 -0.09 -8.72
C ILE A 155 -8.39 -0.83 -10.03
N ARG A 156 -7.60 -1.89 -10.23
CA ARG A 156 -7.68 -2.83 -11.35
C ARG A 156 -7.62 -4.25 -10.85
N HIS A 157 -8.32 -5.14 -11.55
CA HIS A 157 -8.30 -6.58 -11.29
C HIS A 157 -7.74 -7.32 -12.50
N TYR A 158 -6.80 -8.24 -12.27
CA TYR A 158 -6.12 -8.99 -13.32
C TYR A 158 -6.34 -10.48 -13.11
N SER A 159 -7.15 -11.07 -14.00
CA SER A 159 -7.49 -12.49 -13.93
C SER A 159 -6.39 -13.39 -14.48
N GLY A 160 -6.23 -14.55 -13.90
CA GLY A 160 -5.33 -15.60 -14.36
C GLY A 160 -3.85 -15.22 -14.26
N VAL A 161 -3.13 -15.28 -15.41
CA VAL A 161 -1.70 -14.96 -15.48
C VAL A 161 -1.41 -13.49 -15.73
N LYS A 162 -2.43 -12.69 -15.94
CA LYS A 162 -2.25 -11.27 -16.22
C LYS A 162 -1.62 -10.57 -15.02
N PHE A 163 -0.73 -9.63 -15.32
CA PHE A 163 -0.03 -8.81 -14.34
C PHE A 163 0.05 -7.37 -14.88
N PRO A 164 -0.10 -6.33 -14.05
CA PRO A 164 -0.04 -4.95 -14.52
C PRO A 164 1.31 -4.65 -15.15
N ASN A 165 1.29 -3.87 -16.22
CA ASN A 165 2.47 -3.32 -16.88
C ASN A 165 2.55 -1.81 -16.66
N GLN A 166 3.59 -1.18 -17.21
CA GLN A 166 3.77 0.27 -17.09
C GLN A 166 2.56 1.06 -17.61
N SER A 167 1.97 0.68 -18.77
CA SER A 167 0.80 1.39 -19.31
C SER A 167 -0.40 1.33 -18.36
N ASP A 168 -0.62 0.18 -17.70
CA ASP A 168 -1.69 0.04 -16.71
C ASP A 168 -1.47 1.01 -15.53
N ILE A 169 -0.22 1.17 -15.08
CA ILE A 169 0.12 2.09 -13.99
C ILE A 169 -0.07 3.54 -14.44
N ASP A 170 0.40 3.89 -15.62
CA ASP A 170 0.25 5.24 -16.19
C ASP A 170 -1.23 5.63 -16.34
N GLU A 171 -2.10 4.68 -16.71
CA GLU A 171 -3.56 4.88 -16.77
C GLU A 171 -4.16 5.14 -15.38
N MET A 172 -3.79 4.34 -14.36
CA MET A 172 -4.26 4.54 -12.97
C MET A 172 -3.83 5.90 -12.43
N VAL A 173 -2.60 6.30 -12.71
CA VAL A 173 -2.04 7.60 -12.37
C VAL A 173 -2.82 8.73 -13.05
N ALA A 174 -3.15 8.59 -14.35
CA ALA A 174 -3.92 9.57 -15.09
C ALA A 174 -5.36 9.73 -14.55
N GLU A 175 -6.02 8.62 -14.16
CA GLU A 175 -7.33 8.67 -13.50
C GLU A 175 -7.26 9.45 -12.19
N PHE A 176 -6.26 9.16 -11.35
CA PHE A 176 -6.06 9.90 -10.11
C PHE A 176 -5.87 11.39 -10.39
N LEU A 177 -5.04 11.78 -11.35
CA LEU A 177 -4.84 13.18 -11.73
C LEU A 177 -6.13 13.85 -12.21
N GLN A 178 -6.97 13.11 -12.92
CA GLN A 178 -8.27 13.63 -13.35
C GLN A 178 -9.18 13.94 -12.15
N SER A 179 -9.20 13.06 -11.13
CA SER A 179 -10.00 13.27 -9.91
C SER A 179 -9.54 14.50 -9.13
N THR A 180 -8.22 14.80 -9.09
CA THR A 180 -7.70 15.98 -8.37
C THR A 180 -8.21 17.32 -8.88
N LYS A 181 -8.68 17.40 -10.12
CA LYS A 181 -9.26 18.63 -10.69
C LYS A 181 -10.50 19.10 -9.94
N THR A 182 -11.20 18.20 -9.29
CA THR A 182 -12.39 18.53 -8.48
C THR A 182 -12.03 19.28 -7.20
N TRP A 183 -10.78 19.19 -6.73
CA TRP A 183 -10.30 19.79 -5.47
C TRP A 183 -9.42 21.04 -5.66
N THR A 184 -9.57 21.73 -6.80
CA THR A 184 -8.73 22.91 -7.10
C THR A 184 -8.84 24.02 -6.05
N LYS A 185 -10.01 24.14 -5.40
CA LYS A 185 -10.24 25.14 -4.34
C LYS A 185 -9.59 24.73 -3.02
N GLU A 186 -9.64 23.45 -2.68
CA GLU A 186 -9.14 22.89 -1.43
C GLU A 186 -7.61 22.78 -1.42
N ILE A 187 -7.02 22.41 -2.56
CA ILE A 187 -5.57 22.17 -2.71
C ILE A 187 -4.84 23.46 -3.14
N GLY A 188 -5.44 24.21 -4.04
CA GLY A 188 -4.78 25.37 -4.67
C GLY A 188 -3.95 25.01 -5.91
N ALA A 189 -3.85 25.94 -6.85
CA ALA A 189 -3.26 25.68 -8.17
C ALA A 189 -1.75 25.39 -8.13
N SER A 190 -1.01 25.98 -7.20
CA SER A 190 0.44 25.73 -7.04
C SER A 190 0.71 24.32 -6.53
N GLU A 191 -0.01 23.88 -5.52
CA GLU A 191 0.13 22.55 -4.94
C GLU A 191 -0.34 21.46 -5.92
N LEU A 192 -1.39 21.69 -6.69
CA LEU A 192 -1.83 20.78 -7.75
C LEU A 192 -0.74 20.54 -8.80
N LYS A 193 0.03 21.58 -9.17
CA LYS A 193 1.18 21.39 -10.07
C LYS A 193 2.29 20.54 -9.46
N ILE A 194 2.52 20.67 -8.15
CA ILE A 194 3.50 19.83 -7.45
C ILE A 194 3.01 18.38 -7.44
N ILE A 195 1.75 18.14 -7.08
CA ILE A 195 1.14 16.82 -7.12
C ILE A 195 1.25 16.23 -8.52
N GLN A 196 0.89 16.98 -9.55
CA GLN A 196 0.98 16.54 -10.94
C GLN A 196 2.41 16.13 -11.31
N SER A 197 3.40 16.97 -11.01
CA SER A 197 4.81 16.68 -11.31
C SER A 197 5.34 15.45 -10.55
N GLU A 198 4.88 15.20 -9.33
CA GLU A 198 5.26 14.01 -8.56
C GLU A 198 4.58 12.75 -9.09
N VAL A 199 3.31 12.86 -9.43
CA VAL A 199 2.49 11.74 -9.91
C VAL A 199 2.95 11.28 -11.30
N GLU A 200 3.30 12.20 -12.20
CA GLU A 200 3.85 11.89 -13.53
C GLU A 200 5.19 11.12 -13.47
N ARG A 201 5.91 11.19 -12.36
CA ARG A 201 7.14 10.42 -12.14
C ARG A 201 6.88 9.01 -11.61
N PHE A 202 5.67 8.72 -11.17
CA PHE A 202 5.28 7.40 -10.70
C PHE A 202 4.98 6.50 -11.89
N SER A 203 6.01 6.14 -12.63
CA SER A 203 5.95 5.37 -13.86
C SER A 203 7.05 4.31 -13.88
N PHE A 204 6.67 3.05 -13.85
CA PHE A 204 7.55 1.89 -13.90
C PHE A 204 6.78 0.62 -14.29
N ASP A 205 7.47 -0.40 -14.76
CA ASP A 205 6.86 -1.71 -15.04
C ASP A 205 7.00 -2.64 -13.81
N PRO A 206 5.93 -2.90 -13.05
CA PRO A 206 6.01 -3.77 -11.87
C PRO A 206 6.33 -5.24 -12.22
N ARG A 207 6.10 -5.69 -13.47
CA ARG A 207 6.49 -7.04 -13.92
C ARG A 207 7.99 -7.22 -13.85
N PHE A 208 8.76 -6.20 -14.29
CA PHE A 208 10.21 -6.25 -14.25
C PHE A 208 10.71 -6.59 -12.84
N PHE A 209 10.22 -5.88 -11.83
CA PHE A 209 10.61 -6.12 -10.43
C PHE A 209 10.12 -7.46 -9.89
N ASN A 210 8.90 -7.88 -10.28
CA ASN A 210 8.38 -9.18 -9.86
C ASN A 210 9.19 -10.33 -10.44
N ASP A 211 9.69 -10.20 -11.66
CA ASP A 211 10.42 -11.26 -12.36
C ASP A 211 11.90 -11.31 -11.99
N GLU A 212 12.56 -10.15 -11.87
CA GLU A 212 14.02 -10.04 -11.69
C GLU A 212 14.46 -10.11 -10.22
N LEU A 213 13.64 -9.63 -9.26
CA LEU A 213 14.03 -9.63 -7.86
C LEU A 213 13.88 -11.01 -7.22
N ASP A 214 14.86 -11.40 -6.41
CA ASP A 214 14.78 -12.61 -5.60
C ASP A 214 13.74 -12.48 -4.45
N GLY A 215 13.19 -13.61 -4.02
CA GLY A 215 12.26 -13.70 -2.89
C GLY A 215 10.79 -13.72 -3.29
N PRO A 216 9.87 -13.12 -2.49
CA PRO A 216 8.43 -13.20 -2.74
C PRO A 216 8.01 -12.66 -4.09
N LYS A 217 7.19 -13.42 -4.82
CA LYS A 217 6.64 -13.08 -6.14
C LYS A 217 5.12 -13.26 -6.16
N LEU A 218 4.44 -12.52 -7.02
CA LEU A 218 3.01 -12.69 -7.28
C LEU A 218 2.79 -13.40 -8.63
N THR A 219 3.41 -14.56 -8.76
CA THR A 219 3.23 -15.38 -9.97
C THR A 219 1.85 -16.05 -9.98
N ASN A 220 1.64 -16.85 -11.02
CA ASN A 220 0.40 -17.58 -11.22
C ASN A 220 0.07 -18.60 -10.11
N LYS A 221 1.00 -18.93 -9.23
CA LYS A 221 0.84 -19.97 -8.18
C LYS A 221 1.01 -19.42 -6.76
N GLU A 222 1.42 -18.18 -6.60
CA GLU A 222 1.81 -17.62 -5.32
C GLU A 222 0.84 -16.54 -4.87
N ALA A 223 0.62 -16.48 -3.57
CA ALA A 223 -0.10 -15.42 -2.87
C ALA A 223 0.89 -14.46 -2.23
N GLY A 224 0.42 -13.28 -1.83
CA GLY A 224 1.21 -12.30 -1.10
C GLY A 224 0.81 -10.88 -1.41
N THR A 225 1.65 -9.95 -0.96
CA THR A 225 1.46 -8.52 -1.21
C THR A 225 2.77 -7.85 -1.58
N GLN A 226 2.70 -6.91 -2.51
CA GLN A 226 3.83 -6.06 -2.92
C GLN A 226 3.41 -4.60 -2.80
N PHE A 227 4.27 -3.79 -2.18
CA PHE A 227 4.13 -2.34 -2.07
C PHE A 227 5.26 -1.67 -2.82
N PHE A 228 4.94 -0.81 -3.77
CA PHE A 228 5.88 0.04 -4.49
C PHE A 228 5.67 1.47 -4.02
N VAL A 229 6.61 2.03 -3.27
CA VAL A 229 6.50 3.37 -2.66
C VAL A 229 7.49 4.32 -3.33
N MET A 230 6.99 5.42 -3.92
CA MET A 230 7.81 6.38 -4.66
C MET A 230 7.19 7.79 -4.67
N PRO A 231 7.98 8.87 -4.50
CA PRO A 231 9.37 8.83 -4.05
C PRO A 231 9.45 8.50 -2.55
N VAL A 232 10.44 7.75 -2.14
CA VAL A 232 10.71 7.61 -0.71
C VAL A 232 11.26 8.90 -0.12
N ASP A 233 11.07 9.10 1.18
CA ASP A 233 11.61 10.23 1.91
C ASP A 233 13.15 10.26 1.84
N GLU A 234 13.72 11.46 1.76
CA GLU A 234 15.17 11.66 1.65
C GLU A 234 15.95 11.12 2.86
N LEU A 235 15.33 11.09 4.03
CA LEU A 235 15.97 10.53 5.23
C LEU A 235 16.33 9.06 5.03
N LEU A 236 15.46 8.27 4.41
CA LEU A 236 15.74 6.86 4.13
C LEU A 236 16.93 6.70 3.18
N ILE A 237 17.05 7.57 2.17
CA ILE A 237 18.17 7.55 1.23
C ILE A 237 19.49 7.86 1.94
N ARG A 238 19.51 8.90 2.78
CA ARG A 238 20.69 9.30 3.56
C ARG A 238 21.13 8.23 4.56
N ASP A 239 20.17 7.62 5.27
CA ASP A 239 20.48 6.56 6.22
C ASP A 239 21.09 5.34 5.52
N ALA A 240 20.57 4.98 4.33
CA ALA A 240 21.13 3.90 3.53
C ALA A 240 22.53 4.22 2.95
N GLU A 241 22.84 5.49 2.68
CA GLU A 241 24.18 5.93 2.26
C GLU A 241 25.19 5.83 3.41
N ASN A 242 24.78 6.27 4.61
CA ASN A 242 25.64 6.24 5.78
C ASN A 242 25.95 4.82 6.25
N SER A 243 25.00 3.91 6.17
CA SER A 243 25.19 2.50 6.55
C SER A 243 26.14 1.74 5.59
N GLY A 244 26.30 2.19 4.34
CA GLY A 244 27.24 1.63 3.38
C GLY A 244 28.68 2.09 3.58
N GLN A 245 28.95 3.10 4.42
CA GLN A 245 30.29 3.61 4.71
C GLN A 245 30.95 2.97 5.94
N GLU A 246 30.22 2.21 6.73
CA GLU A 246 30.74 1.49 7.92
C GLU A 246 31.31 0.09 7.62
N VAL A 247 31.42 -0.30 6.35
CA VAL A 247 31.88 -1.65 5.92
C VAL A 247 33.15 -1.55 5.05
N GLU A 248 34.04 -0.57 5.29
CA GLU A 248 35.42 -0.60 4.81
C GLU A 248 36.42 -0.89 5.94
#